data_ad4f01b7880fa8a9467b7b7a0810c52b
#
_entry.id   ad4f01b7880fa8a9467b7b7a0810c52b
#
_cell.length_a   1.000
_cell.length_b   1.000
_cell.length_c   1.000
_cell.angle_alpha   90.00
_cell.angle_beta   90.00
_cell.angle_gamma   90.00
#
_symmetry.space_group_name_H-M   'P 1'
#
loop_
_entity.id
_entity.type
_entity.pdbx_description
1 polymer ?
#
loop_
_entity_poly.entity_id
_entity_poly.type
_entity_poly.pdbx_seq_one_letter_code
_entity_poly.pdbx_strand_id
1 'polypeptide(L)'
;QSPRFHDPKAPRFVLTDRKGRFALGIGGYVKATAEYDFGGISDDVDFYPSMIPNGGQNYVRNQFQMDATTSTIFLKLVGRTKHLGDFVVYTAGNFRGGSKVFELQNAYVSFLGFTMGYDYSTFMDLAALPPSIDYAGPAGQVFSRATLLRYERAFGKGWKAGVGIEMPVVDGITNQSVNISNQRMPNFPAYIQYAWNKSSHIRVAGIVRNMTYENLVAQRAESKAGWGVFAASTFNVTSKLNFYG
;
A
#
# COMPACT_ATOMS: atom_id res chain seq x y z
N GLN A 1 -6.78 5.68 1.29
CA GLN A 1 -6.91 5.53 2.76
C GLN A 1 -7.33 4.11 3.05
N SER A 2 -6.59 3.40 3.87
CA SER A 2 -7.09 2.14 4.39
C SER A 2 -8.30 2.44 5.28
N PRO A 3 -9.51 1.94 4.98
CA PRO A 3 -10.69 2.17 5.82
C PRO A 3 -10.54 1.58 7.23
N ARG A 4 -9.53 0.74 7.45
CA ARG A 4 -9.26 0.03 8.70
C ARG A 4 -8.90 0.91 9.87
N PHE A 5 -8.25 2.05 9.58
CA PHE A 5 -7.72 2.94 10.60
C PHE A 5 -8.42 4.29 10.60
N HIS A 6 -9.56 4.37 9.93
CA HIS A 6 -10.32 5.60 9.86
C HIS A 6 -11.53 5.51 10.79
N ASP A 7 -11.46 6.18 11.93
CA ASP A 7 -12.64 6.46 12.74
C ASP A 7 -13.35 7.70 12.17
N PRO A 8 -14.54 7.56 11.54
CA PRO A 8 -15.26 8.71 11.01
C PRO A 8 -15.77 9.67 12.09
N LYS A 9 -15.77 9.25 13.35
CA LYS A 9 -16.15 10.05 14.52
C LYS A 9 -14.96 10.73 15.19
N ALA A 10 -13.72 10.38 14.82
CA ALA A 10 -12.55 11.01 15.41
C ALA A 10 -12.54 12.52 15.15
N PRO A 11 -12.21 13.34 16.12
CA PRO A 11 -12.07 14.78 15.94
C PRO A 11 -11.02 15.05 14.86
N ARG A 12 -11.36 15.94 13.91
CA ARG A 12 -10.44 16.37 12.86
C ARG A 12 -10.22 17.85 12.98
N PHE A 13 -8.95 18.23 12.91
CA PHE A 13 -8.63 19.64 12.76
C PHE A 13 -8.78 20.01 11.28
N VAL A 14 -9.67 20.96 10.96
CA VAL A 14 -9.92 21.40 9.59
C VAL A 14 -9.79 22.91 9.52
N LEU A 15 -8.91 23.38 8.66
CA LEU A 15 -8.76 24.79 8.29
C LEU A 15 -9.43 25.02 6.94
N THR A 16 -10.25 26.06 6.85
CA THR A 16 -10.92 26.44 5.60
C THR A 16 -10.57 27.89 5.21
N ASP A 17 -10.48 28.16 3.92
CA ASP A 17 -10.37 29.52 3.43
C ASP A 17 -11.71 30.29 3.56
N ARG A 18 -11.67 31.63 3.56
CA ARG A 18 -12.86 32.46 3.70
C ARG A 18 -13.94 32.22 2.64
N LYS A 19 -13.55 31.69 1.47
CA LYS A 19 -14.46 31.42 0.35
C LYS A 19 -14.90 29.94 0.30
N GLY A 20 -14.46 29.12 1.23
CA GLY A 20 -14.80 27.69 1.28
C GLY A 20 -14.30 26.86 0.09
N ARG A 21 -13.28 27.34 -0.63
CA ARG A 21 -12.72 26.66 -1.81
C ARG A 21 -11.65 25.66 -1.46
N PHE A 22 -11.02 25.81 -0.30
CA PHE A 22 -9.96 24.96 0.19
C PHE A 22 -10.25 24.54 1.62
N ALA A 23 -9.99 23.27 1.92
CA ALA A 23 -10.08 22.71 3.26
C ALA A 23 -8.85 21.84 3.52
N LEU A 24 -8.06 22.20 4.54
CA LEU A 24 -6.93 21.40 5.01
C LEU A 24 -7.36 20.66 6.26
N GLY A 25 -7.34 19.33 6.20
CA GLY A 25 -7.54 18.44 7.34
C GLY A 25 -6.21 17.90 7.84
N ILE A 26 -6.03 17.93 9.15
CA ILE A 26 -4.94 17.26 9.86
C ILE A 26 -5.55 16.14 10.66
N GLY A 27 -4.99 14.95 10.60
CA GLY A 27 -5.48 13.79 11.33
C GLY A 27 -4.41 12.75 11.54
N GLY A 28 -4.78 11.72 12.25
CA GLY A 28 -3.88 10.61 12.57
C GLY A 28 -4.46 9.75 13.67
N TYR A 29 -3.67 8.81 14.13
CA TYR A 29 -3.98 7.96 15.26
C TYR A 29 -2.67 7.51 15.94
N VAL A 30 -2.79 7.19 17.22
CA VAL A 30 -1.73 6.49 17.95
C VAL A 30 -2.15 5.03 18.06
N LYS A 31 -1.27 4.12 17.67
CA LYS A 31 -1.46 2.68 17.80
C LYS A 31 -0.32 2.12 18.64
N ALA A 32 -0.64 1.50 19.77
CA ALA A 32 0.28 0.69 20.54
C ALA A 32 -0.09 -0.78 20.35
N THR A 33 0.88 -1.61 20.06
CA THR A 33 0.74 -3.06 19.94
C THR A 33 1.60 -3.73 20.99
N ALA A 34 1.10 -4.80 21.60
CA ALA A 34 1.85 -5.65 22.50
C ALA A 34 1.62 -7.10 22.10
N GLU A 35 2.67 -7.90 22.09
CA GLU A 35 2.61 -9.31 21.78
C GLU A 35 3.50 -10.13 22.69
N TYR A 36 3.17 -11.39 22.83
CA TYR A 36 3.99 -12.36 23.53
C TYR A 36 4.16 -13.59 22.65
N ASP A 37 5.39 -13.86 22.25
CA ASP A 37 5.75 -14.97 21.39
C ASP A 37 6.35 -16.11 22.17
N PHE A 38 5.68 -17.26 22.15
CA PHE A 38 6.14 -18.48 22.80
C PHE A 38 7.15 -19.26 21.95
N GLY A 39 7.13 -19.07 20.63
CA GLY A 39 7.94 -19.83 19.67
C GLY A 39 9.29 -19.23 19.34
N GLY A 40 9.50 -17.96 19.66
CA GLY A 40 10.75 -17.25 19.44
C GLY A 40 10.88 -16.67 18.03
N ILE A 41 9.91 -15.91 17.59
CA ILE A 41 10.06 -15.02 16.44
C ILE A 41 10.96 -13.86 16.86
N SER A 42 11.92 -13.51 16.01
CA SER A 42 12.93 -12.49 16.31
C SER A 42 12.65 -11.14 15.66
N ASP A 43 11.46 -10.93 15.13
CA ASP A 43 11.03 -9.65 14.59
C ASP A 43 10.22 -8.85 15.63
N ASP A 44 10.02 -7.58 15.33
CA ASP A 44 9.21 -6.68 16.17
C ASP A 44 7.75 -7.19 16.28
N VAL A 45 6.76 -6.32 16.15
CA VAL A 45 5.33 -6.64 16.22
C VAL A 45 4.71 -7.05 14.87
N ASP A 46 5.53 -7.39 13.90
CA ASP A 46 5.12 -7.89 12.59
C ASP A 46 5.32 -9.39 12.49
N PHE A 47 4.28 -10.10 12.09
CA PHE A 47 4.36 -11.54 11.90
C PHE A 47 4.71 -11.89 10.45
N TYR A 48 5.97 -12.31 10.23
CA TYR A 48 6.43 -12.84 8.96
C TYR A 48 6.70 -14.34 9.07
N PRO A 49 5.87 -15.22 8.49
CA PRO A 49 6.08 -16.68 8.55
C PRO A 49 7.45 -17.13 8.05
N SER A 50 8.06 -16.37 7.12
CA SER A 50 9.40 -16.64 6.60
C SER A 50 10.52 -16.42 7.63
N MET A 51 10.27 -15.68 8.70
CA MET A 51 11.23 -15.39 9.77
C MET A 51 11.14 -16.38 10.93
N ILE A 52 10.18 -17.30 10.89
CA ILE A 52 10.09 -18.39 11.88
C ILE A 52 11.31 -19.29 11.73
N PRO A 53 12.14 -19.45 12.78
CA PRO A 53 13.35 -20.27 12.69
C PRO A 53 13.03 -21.74 12.41
N ASN A 54 13.64 -22.29 11.36
CA ASN A 54 13.53 -23.71 11.03
C ASN A 54 14.55 -24.52 11.84
N GLY A 55 14.04 -25.49 12.59
CA GLY A 55 14.90 -26.45 13.31
C GLY A 55 15.41 -25.97 14.65
N GLY A 56 15.12 -26.69 15.63
CA GLY A 56 15.43 -26.84 17.05
C GLY A 56 16.46 -25.95 17.79
N GLN A 57 17.06 -24.99 17.16
CA GLN A 57 18.11 -24.14 17.75
C GLN A 57 17.63 -22.72 18.06
N ASN A 58 16.35 -22.53 18.24
CA ASN A 58 15.88 -21.23 18.70
C ASN A 58 16.04 -21.13 20.22
N TYR A 59 17.09 -20.47 20.66
CA TYR A 59 17.38 -20.23 22.07
C TYR A 59 16.53 -19.10 22.66
N VAL A 60 15.90 -18.28 21.81
CA VAL A 60 15.11 -17.14 22.24
C VAL A 60 13.63 -17.52 22.14
N ARG A 61 13.03 -17.82 23.27
CA ARG A 61 11.60 -18.15 23.41
C ARG A 61 10.99 -17.27 24.48
N ASN A 62 9.65 -17.20 24.49
CA ASN A 62 8.91 -16.44 25.50
C ASN A 62 9.30 -14.96 25.48
N GLN A 63 9.21 -14.33 24.32
CA GLN A 63 9.54 -12.93 24.14
C GLN A 63 8.30 -12.07 24.32
N PHE A 64 8.45 -10.97 25.06
CA PHE A 64 7.47 -9.91 25.12
C PHE A 64 7.97 -8.71 24.33
N GLN A 65 7.11 -8.17 23.46
CA GLN A 65 7.43 -7.02 22.63
C GLN A 65 6.30 -6.00 22.68
N MET A 66 6.65 -4.73 22.57
CA MET A 66 5.72 -3.62 22.42
C MET A 66 6.21 -2.65 21.37
N ASP A 67 5.29 -2.14 20.57
CA ASP A 67 5.58 -1.16 19.53
C ASP A 67 4.48 -0.09 19.43
N ALA A 68 4.87 1.11 19.04
CA ALA A 68 3.97 2.21 18.71
C ALA A 68 4.32 2.90 17.36
N THR A 69 5.24 2.34 16.60
CA THR A 69 5.78 2.94 15.37
C THR A 69 4.76 3.00 14.24
N THR A 70 3.70 2.19 14.29
CA THR A 70 2.59 2.24 13.32
C THR A 70 1.64 3.41 13.54
N SER A 71 1.85 4.22 14.58
CA SER A 71 1.15 5.49 14.77
C SER A 71 1.34 6.38 13.54
N THR A 72 0.26 6.95 13.03
CA THR A 72 0.24 7.60 11.72
C THR A 72 -0.25 9.04 11.86
N ILE A 73 0.37 9.94 11.11
CA ILE A 73 -0.05 11.33 10.93
C ILE A 73 -0.35 11.54 9.45
N PHE A 74 -1.42 12.27 9.13
CA PHE A 74 -1.72 12.63 7.75
C PHE A 74 -2.22 14.07 7.61
N LEU A 75 -1.96 14.64 6.45
CA LEU A 75 -2.48 15.90 5.96
C LEU A 75 -3.30 15.64 4.70
N LYS A 76 -4.48 16.25 4.61
CA LYS A 76 -5.35 16.16 3.45
C LYS A 76 -5.88 17.56 3.09
N LEU A 77 -5.40 18.08 1.97
CA LEU A 77 -5.94 19.30 1.37
C LEU A 77 -6.95 18.91 0.29
N VAL A 78 -8.14 19.43 0.39
CA VAL A 78 -9.18 19.33 -0.64
C VAL A 78 -9.46 20.73 -1.16
N GLY A 79 -9.49 20.88 -2.47
CA GLY A 79 -9.76 22.18 -3.09
C GLY A 79 -10.60 22.04 -4.34
N ARG A 80 -11.20 23.16 -4.75
CA ARG A 80 -11.98 23.28 -5.98
C ARG A 80 -11.49 24.47 -6.79
N THR A 81 -11.13 24.22 -8.03
CA THR A 81 -10.74 25.26 -8.98
C THR A 81 -11.62 25.23 -10.23
N LYS A 82 -11.65 26.34 -10.97
CA LYS A 82 -12.42 26.41 -12.22
C LYS A 82 -11.92 25.50 -13.32
N HIS A 83 -10.63 25.22 -13.35
CA HIS A 83 -9.97 24.47 -14.44
C HIS A 83 -9.75 23.00 -14.11
N LEU A 84 -9.38 22.68 -12.87
CA LEU A 84 -9.08 21.30 -12.44
C LEU A 84 -10.28 20.63 -11.74
N GLY A 85 -11.39 21.36 -11.54
CA GLY A 85 -12.48 20.85 -10.72
C GLY A 85 -12.04 20.60 -9.27
N ASP A 86 -12.47 19.51 -8.69
CA ASP A 86 -12.08 19.09 -7.36
C ASP A 86 -10.73 18.39 -7.39
N PHE A 87 -9.85 18.74 -6.45
CA PHE A 87 -8.56 18.08 -6.30
C PHE A 87 -8.28 17.73 -4.84
N VAL A 88 -7.43 16.74 -4.63
CA VAL A 88 -6.98 16.30 -3.33
C VAL A 88 -5.46 16.25 -3.33
N VAL A 89 -4.82 16.83 -2.31
CA VAL A 89 -3.42 16.58 -1.97
C VAL A 89 -3.42 15.81 -0.66
N TYR A 90 -2.72 14.69 -0.62
CA TYR A 90 -2.67 13.82 0.55
C TYR A 90 -1.23 13.44 0.86
N THR A 91 -0.88 13.54 2.14
CA THR A 91 0.42 13.08 2.66
C THR A 91 0.18 12.36 3.97
N ALA A 92 0.78 11.20 4.12
CA ALA A 92 0.73 10.40 5.34
C ALA A 92 2.07 9.73 5.62
N GLY A 93 2.38 9.56 6.89
CA GLY A 93 3.55 8.81 7.32
C GLY A 93 3.36 8.23 8.72
N ASN A 94 4.22 7.29 9.04
CA ASN A 94 4.33 6.64 10.34
C ASN A 94 5.80 6.67 10.83
N PHE A 95 6.12 5.95 11.89
CA PHE A 95 7.46 5.93 12.49
C PHE A 95 8.16 4.58 12.30
N ARG A 96 7.85 3.86 11.22
CA ARG A 96 8.44 2.54 10.93
C ARG A 96 9.76 2.61 10.15
N GLY A 97 10.24 3.78 9.80
CA GLY A 97 11.57 3.96 9.24
C GLY A 97 12.65 3.44 10.21
N GLY A 98 13.81 3.06 9.70
CA GLY A 98 14.92 2.54 10.50
C GLY A 98 15.20 3.39 11.72
N SER A 99 15.35 2.79 12.91
CA SER A 99 15.51 3.48 14.20
C SER A 99 14.30 4.36 14.59
N LYS A 100 13.10 3.98 14.21
CA LYS A 100 11.84 4.70 14.51
C LYS A 100 11.76 6.09 13.88
N VAL A 101 12.42 6.28 12.75
CA VAL A 101 12.36 7.53 11.98
C VAL A 101 11.01 7.61 11.24
N PHE A 102 10.53 8.84 11.05
CA PHE A 102 9.33 9.09 10.26
C PHE A 102 9.51 8.61 8.82
N GLU A 103 8.59 7.77 8.36
CA GLU A 103 8.59 7.14 7.05
C GLU A 103 7.39 7.57 6.24
N LEU A 104 7.64 8.01 5.00
CA LEU A 104 6.58 8.39 4.08
C LEU A 104 5.76 7.17 3.66
N GLN A 105 4.45 7.22 3.90
CA GLN A 105 3.53 6.17 3.49
C GLN A 105 2.76 6.54 2.21
N ASN A 106 2.34 7.79 2.09
CA ASN A 106 1.67 8.33 0.91
C ASN A 106 2.03 9.80 0.73
N ALA A 107 2.21 10.24 -0.52
CA ALA A 107 2.32 11.64 -0.91
C ALA A 107 1.85 11.79 -2.35
N TYR A 108 0.62 12.22 -2.57
CA TYR A 108 0.06 12.32 -3.91
C TYR A 108 -0.89 13.50 -4.08
N VAL A 109 -1.11 13.87 -5.33
CA VAL A 109 -2.18 14.75 -5.78
C VAL A 109 -3.14 13.96 -6.68
N SER A 110 -4.46 14.21 -6.51
CA SER A 110 -5.50 13.57 -7.33
C SER A 110 -6.48 14.61 -7.85
N PHE A 111 -6.78 14.59 -9.15
CA PHE A 111 -7.71 15.47 -9.85
C PHE A 111 -8.15 14.84 -11.17
N LEU A 112 -9.38 15.08 -11.59
CA LEU A 112 -9.95 14.62 -12.88
C LEU A 112 -9.73 13.12 -13.19
N GLY A 113 -9.66 12.28 -12.16
CA GLY A 113 -9.38 10.84 -12.29
C GLY A 113 -7.89 10.49 -12.32
N PHE A 114 -7.00 11.47 -12.43
CA PHE A 114 -5.56 11.26 -12.31
C PHE A 114 -5.12 11.25 -10.84
N THR A 115 -4.15 10.41 -10.52
CA THR A 115 -3.40 10.43 -9.26
C THR A 115 -1.92 10.41 -9.62
N MET A 116 -1.15 11.33 -9.06
CA MET A 116 0.29 11.44 -9.28
C MET A 116 1.01 11.61 -7.95
N GLY A 117 2.07 10.85 -7.74
CA GLY A 117 2.89 10.87 -6.53
C GLY A 117 3.18 9.50 -5.99
N TYR A 118 3.47 9.39 -4.70
CA TYR A 118 3.77 8.14 -4.01
C TYR A 118 2.50 7.58 -3.36
N ASP A 119 2.03 6.45 -3.86
CA ASP A 119 0.79 5.81 -3.40
C ASP A 119 0.86 4.30 -3.58
N TYR A 120 -0.18 3.61 -3.15
CA TYR A 120 -0.35 2.18 -3.38
C TYR A 120 -0.43 1.87 -4.87
N SER A 121 0.21 0.78 -5.27
CA SER A 121 0.23 0.33 -6.66
C SER A 121 -1.19 0.15 -7.22
N THR A 122 -1.34 0.46 -8.49
CA THR A 122 -2.58 0.23 -9.26
C THR A 122 -2.89 -1.27 -9.39
N PHE A 123 -1.86 -2.10 -9.28
CA PHE A 123 -1.99 -3.57 -9.37
C PHE A 123 -2.70 -4.19 -8.17
N MET A 124 -2.65 -3.57 -6.99
CA MET A 124 -3.23 -4.12 -5.77
C MET A 124 -4.66 -3.64 -5.47
N ASP A 125 -5.34 -4.34 -4.58
CA ASP A 125 -6.66 -3.98 -4.07
C ASP A 125 -6.66 -3.83 -2.54
N LEU A 126 -6.57 -2.58 -2.08
CA LEU A 126 -6.60 -2.28 -0.64
C LEU A 126 -7.90 -2.66 0.05
N ALA A 127 -9.02 -2.61 -0.68
CA ALA A 127 -10.32 -2.89 -0.09
C ALA A 127 -10.54 -4.40 0.12
N ALA A 128 -9.81 -5.24 -0.59
CA ALA A 128 -9.84 -6.70 -0.42
C ALA A 128 -8.88 -7.21 0.67
N LEU A 129 -8.12 -6.35 1.31
CA LEU A 129 -7.27 -6.76 2.42
C LEU A 129 -8.09 -6.91 3.70
N PRO A 130 -8.06 -8.07 4.38
CA PRO A 130 -8.80 -8.26 5.64
C PRO A 130 -8.23 -7.37 6.75
N PRO A 131 -9.05 -6.91 7.69
CA PRO A 131 -8.56 -6.20 8.87
C PRO A 131 -7.74 -7.16 9.74
N SER A 132 -6.52 -6.78 10.07
CA SER A 132 -5.63 -7.53 10.98
C SER A 132 -5.04 -6.60 12.05
N ILE A 133 -4.70 -7.16 13.21
CA ILE A 133 -3.98 -6.46 14.26
C ILE A 133 -2.52 -6.30 13.83
N ASP A 134 -1.97 -7.36 13.25
CA ASP A 134 -0.65 -7.39 12.67
C ASP A 134 -0.52 -6.39 11.50
N TYR A 135 0.56 -5.63 11.51
CA TYR A 135 0.82 -4.61 10.48
C TYR A 135 1.17 -5.24 9.12
N ALA A 136 1.90 -6.34 9.12
CA ALA A 136 2.26 -7.06 7.91
C ALA A 136 1.04 -7.65 7.20
N GLY A 137 -0.01 -7.99 7.96
CA GLY A 137 -1.24 -8.58 7.42
C GLY A 137 -1.05 -10.02 6.98
N PRO A 138 -1.99 -10.59 6.22
CA PRO A 138 -1.94 -11.99 5.79
C PRO A 138 -0.74 -12.26 4.89
N ALA A 139 -0.10 -13.42 5.08
CA ALA A 139 0.95 -13.87 4.18
C ALA A 139 0.42 -14.04 2.74
N GLY A 140 1.24 -13.65 1.76
CA GLY A 140 0.88 -13.75 0.35
C GLY A 140 0.01 -12.63 -0.20
N GLN A 141 -0.36 -11.63 0.62
CA GLN A 141 -1.09 -10.47 0.11
C GLN A 141 -0.23 -9.68 -0.89
N VAL A 142 -0.86 -9.23 -1.97
CA VAL A 142 -0.22 -8.30 -2.91
C VAL A 142 -0.19 -6.92 -2.29
N PHE A 143 1.01 -6.44 -1.94
CA PHE A 143 1.20 -5.13 -1.33
C PHE A 143 2.44 -4.45 -1.89
N SER A 144 2.27 -3.25 -2.43
CA SER A 144 3.37 -2.41 -2.91
C SER A 144 2.95 -0.95 -2.93
N ARG A 145 3.91 -0.05 -2.70
CA ARG A 145 3.79 1.38 -2.97
C ARG A 145 4.86 1.79 -3.97
N ALA A 146 4.52 2.75 -4.81
CA ALA A 146 5.42 3.28 -5.82
C ALA A 146 5.14 4.75 -6.10
N THR A 147 6.12 5.45 -6.63
CA THR A 147 5.87 6.72 -7.31
C THR A 147 5.18 6.38 -8.63
N LEU A 148 4.01 6.96 -8.86
CA LEU A 148 3.12 6.57 -9.95
C LEU A 148 2.40 7.76 -10.58
N LEU A 149 1.97 7.54 -11.80
CA LEU A 149 0.89 8.27 -12.46
C LEU A 149 -0.20 7.25 -12.79
N ARG A 150 -1.38 7.43 -12.23
CA ARG A 150 -2.55 6.55 -12.42
C ARG A 150 -3.73 7.35 -12.94
N TYR A 151 -4.46 6.78 -13.87
CA TYR A 151 -5.76 7.28 -14.30
C TYR A 151 -6.83 6.25 -13.99
N GLU A 152 -7.89 6.69 -13.32
CA GLU A 152 -9.02 5.85 -12.93
C GLU A 152 -10.34 6.49 -13.37
N ARG A 153 -11.24 5.66 -13.90
CA ARG A 153 -12.56 6.11 -14.33
C ARG A 153 -13.63 5.08 -13.96
N ALA A 154 -14.71 5.59 -13.38
CA ALA A 154 -15.94 4.81 -13.25
C ALA A 154 -16.77 4.93 -14.52
N PHE A 155 -17.40 3.83 -14.95
CA PHE A 155 -18.25 3.78 -16.12
C PHE A 155 -19.40 2.80 -15.90
N GLY A 156 -20.60 3.19 -16.29
CA GLY A 156 -21.82 2.41 -16.05
C GLY A 156 -22.12 2.21 -14.56
N LYS A 157 -22.96 1.22 -14.26
CA LYS A 157 -23.37 0.90 -12.88
C LYS A 157 -22.37 -0.09 -12.26
N GLY A 158 -21.54 0.41 -11.32
CA GLY A 158 -20.63 -0.43 -10.53
C GLY A 158 -19.29 -0.76 -11.17
N TRP A 159 -19.03 -0.36 -12.41
CA TRP A 159 -17.76 -0.61 -13.08
C TRP A 159 -16.76 0.52 -12.87
N LYS A 160 -15.52 0.16 -12.66
CA LYS A 160 -14.36 1.06 -12.57
C LYS A 160 -13.16 0.40 -13.25
N ALA A 161 -12.38 1.18 -13.96
CA ALA A 161 -11.10 0.72 -14.48
C ALA A 161 -10.00 1.73 -14.15
N GLY A 162 -8.76 1.25 -14.09
CA GLY A 162 -7.59 2.07 -13.87
C GLY A 162 -6.39 1.54 -14.64
N VAL A 163 -5.54 2.46 -15.07
CA VAL A 163 -4.26 2.18 -15.70
C VAL A 163 -3.19 3.04 -15.03
N GLY A 164 -1.97 2.55 -14.95
CA GLY A 164 -0.89 3.26 -14.29
C GLY A 164 0.45 3.12 -15.01
N ILE A 165 1.33 4.07 -14.70
CA ILE A 165 2.76 4.01 -14.95
C ILE A 165 3.41 4.17 -13.58
N GLU A 166 4.22 3.20 -13.17
CA GLU A 166 4.77 3.13 -11.82
C GLU A 166 6.28 2.92 -11.84
N MET A 167 6.97 3.59 -10.93
CA MET A 167 8.39 3.32 -10.71
C MET A 167 8.54 1.88 -10.21
N PRO A 168 9.36 1.05 -10.88
CA PRO A 168 9.57 -0.32 -10.43
C PRO A 168 10.22 -0.37 -9.06
N VAL A 169 9.61 -1.14 -8.16
CA VAL A 169 10.24 -1.61 -6.94
C VAL A 169 10.67 -3.05 -7.23
N VAL A 170 11.95 -3.30 -7.18
CA VAL A 170 12.53 -4.62 -7.44
C VAL A 170 13.37 -5.03 -6.24
N ASP A 171 12.88 -6.00 -5.51
CA ASP A 171 13.63 -6.70 -4.50
C ASP A 171 14.19 -7.99 -5.12
N GLY A 172 15.43 -8.29 -4.85
CA GLY A 172 16.05 -9.45 -5.43
C GLY A 172 17.33 -9.85 -4.70
N ILE A 173 17.84 -11.00 -5.09
CA ILE A 173 19.07 -11.53 -4.52
C ILE A 173 20.25 -10.82 -5.17
N THR A 174 21.02 -10.10 -4.36
CA THR A 174 22.32 -9.56 -4.73
C THR A 174 23.39 -10.53 -4.26
N ASN A 175 24.28 -10.94 -5.15
CA ASN A 175 25.40 -11.83 -4.86
C ASN A 175 26.63 -11.46 -5.69
N GLN A 176 27.67 -12.28 -5.67
CA GLN A 176 28.91 -12.05 -6.42
C GLN A 176 28.73 -12.02 -7.96
N SER A 177 27.64 -12.55 -8.47
CA SER A 177 27.38 -12.65 -9.91
C SER A 177 26.30 -11.70 -10.41
N VAL A 178 25.41 -11.26 -9.53
CA VAL A 178 24.23 -10.46 -9.89
C VAL A 178 24.02 -9.32 -8.90
N ASN A 179 23.80 -8.13 -9.41
CA ASN A 179 23.39 -6.96 -8.63
C ASN A 179 22.12 -6.37 -9.21
N ILE A 180 21.26 -5.80 -8.36
CA ILE A 180 20.07 -5.08 -8.81
C ILE A 180 20.50 -3.68 -9.20
N SER A 181 20.16 -3.28 -10.42
CA SER A 181 20.49 -1.97 -10.94
C SER A 181 19.23 -1.11 -11.13
N ASN A 182 19.45 0.15 -11.52
CA ASN A 182 18.37 1.06 -11.88
C ASN A 182 17.54 0.49 -13.03
N GLN A 183 16.22 0.53 -12.87
CA GLN A 183 15.30 -0.04 -13.83
C GLN A 183 15.19 0.86 -15.08
N ARG A 184 15.16 0.24 -16.25
CA ARG A 184 15.15 0.94 -17.55
C ARG A 184 13.76 1.34 -18.03
N MET A 185 12.74 0.67 -17.53
CA MET A 185 11.35 0.91 -17.93
C MET A 185 10.43 0.91 -16.71
N PRO A 186 9.37 1.73 -16.72
CA PRO A 186 8.36 1.68 -15.67
C PRO A 186 7.55 0.38 -15.72
N ASN A 187 6.86 0.08 -14.64
CA ASN A 187 5.80 -0.92 -14.61
C ASN A 187 4.51 -0.33 -15.22
N PHE A 188 3.73 -1.17 -15.90
CA PHE A 188 2.44 -0.82 -16.50
C PHE A 188 1.33 -1.70 -15.90
N PRO A 189 0.78 -1.33 -14.74
CA PRO A 189 -0.38 -2.00 -14.18
C PRO A 189 -1.68 -1.47 -14.79
N ALA A 190 -2.68 -2.34 -14.86
CA ALA A 190 -4.05 -1.99 -15.19
C ALA A 190 -5.02 -2.89 -14.43
N TYR A 191 -6.23 -2.39 -14.15
CA TYR A 191 -7.26 -3.19 -13.54
C TYR A 191 -8.65 -2.85 -14.07
N ILE A 192 -9.56 -3.81 -13.90
CA ILE A 192 -11.00 -3.62 -13.99
C ILE A 192 -11.66 -4.12 -12.72
N GLN A 193 -12.66 -3.41 -12.24
CA GLN A 193 -13.40 -3.72 -11.03
C GLN A 193 -14.89 -3.61 -11.27
N TYR A 194 -15.64 -4.54 -10.72
CA TYR A 194 -17.09 -4.49 -10.66
C TYR A 194 -17.58 -4.52 -9.21
N ALA A 195 -18.32 -3.51 -8.81
CA ALA A 195 -18.94 -3.41 -7.49
C ALA A 195 -20.46 -3.54 -7.64
N TRP A 196 -21.06 -4.60 -7.05
CA TRP A 196 -22.52 -4.79 -7.09
C TRP A 196 -23.24 -4.12 -5.93
N ASN A 197 -22.50 -3.69 -4.91
CA ASN A 197 -22.98 -2.82 -3.84
C ASN A 197 -21.84 -1.96 -3.27
N LYS A 198 -22.12 -1.15 -2.23
CA LYS A 198 -21.14 -0.21 -1.66
C LYS A 198 -19.94 -0.89 -0.95
N SER A 199 -20.07 -2.15 -0.60
CA SER A 199 -19.11 -2.87 0.25
C SER A 199 -18.64 -4.19 -0.35
N SER A 200 -19.15 -4.55 -1.53
CA SER A 200 -18.76 -5.79 -2.20
C SER A 200 -18.35 -5.54 -3.64
N HIS A 201 -17.22 -6.09 -4.04
CA HIS A 201 -16.67 -5.94 -5.38
C HIS A 201 -15.77 -7.12 -5.73
N ILE A 202 -15.49 -7.25 -6.99
CA ILE A 202 -14.40 -8.05 -7.55
C ILE A 202 -13.51 -7.16 -8.40
N ARG A 203 -12.20 -7.36 -8.29
CA ARG A 203 -11.19 -6.70 -9.10
C ARG A 203 -10.31 -7.74 -9.77
N VAL A 204 -10.00 -7.50 -11.03
CA VAL A 204 -8.94 -8.23 -11.77
C VAL A 204 -7.93 -7.21 -12.23
N ALA A 205 -6.67 -7.46 -11.96
CA ALA A 205 -5.56 -6.58 -12.34
C ALA A 205 -4.48 -7.37 -13.07
N GLY A 206 -3.81 -6.69 -13.98
CA GLY A 206 -2.62 -7.18 -14.68
C GLY A 206 -1.49 -6.18 -14.57
N ILE A 207 -0.26 -6.67 -14.63
CA ILE A 207 0.94 -5.86 -14.67
C ILE A 207 1.92 -6.41 -15.69
N VAL A 208 2.54 -5.50 -16.46
CA VAL A 208 3.70 -5.81 -17.29
C VAL A 208 4.87 -5.01 -16.76
N ARG A 209 6.01 -5.65 -16.62
CA ARG A 209 7.22 -5.05 -16.08
C ARG A 209 8.47 -5.51 -16.78
N ASN A 210 9.50 -4.70 -16.72
CA ASN A 210 10.84 -5.04 -17.17
C ASN A 210 11.78 -4.94 -15.98
N MET A 211 12.46 -6.03 -15.64
CA MET A 211 13.40 -6.10 -14.53
C MET A 211 14.81 -6.08 -15.08
N THR A 212 15.57 -5.04 -14.75
CA THR A 212 16.97 -4.88 -15.13
C THR A 212 17.88 -5.26 -13.98
N TYR A 213 18.92 -6.03 -14.27
CA TYR A 213 19.95 -6.42 -13.33
C TYR A 213 21.32 -6.35 -13.98
N GLU A 214 22.36 -6.19 -13.18
CA GLU A 214 23.74 -6.23 -13.60
C GLU A 214 24.26 -7.66 -13.49
N ASN A 215 24.70 -8.22 -14.61
CA ASN A 215 25.44 -9.47 -14.64
C ASN A 215 26.92 -9.14 -14.45
N LEU A 216 27.44 -9.35 -13.26
CA LEU A 216 28.80 -8.98 -12.88
C LEU A 216 29.84 -9.89 -13.55
N VAL A 217 29.48 -11.12 -13.90
CA VAL A 217 30.34 -12.04 -14.62
C VAL A 217 30.47 -11.63 -16.09
N ALA A 218 29.36 -11.27 -16.73
CA ALA A 218 29.34 -10.81 -18.11
C ALA A 218 29.64 -9.32 -18.27
N GLN A 219 29.78 -8.58 -17.16
CA GLN A 219 30.03 -7.13 -17.09
C GLN A 219 29.06 -6.31 -17.94
N ARG A 220 27.78 -6.67 -17.89
CA ARG A 220 26.72 -5.98 -18.64
C ARG A 220 25.41 -5.99 -17.89
N ALA A 221 24.57 -4.98 -18.17
CA ALA A 221 23.21 -4.94 -17.69
C ALA A 221 22.29 -5.75 -18.62
N GLU A 222 21.50 -6.62 -18.02
CA GLU A 222 20.52 -7.48 -18.70
C GLU A 222 19.11 -7.13 -18.21
N SER A 223 18.12 -7.38 -19.06
CA SER A 223 16.71 -7.13 -18.72
C SER A 223 15.86 -8.36 -19.00
N LYS A 224 14.91 -8.62 -18.11
CA LYS A 224 13.90 -9.67 -18.24
C LYS A 224 12.50 -9.05 -18.20
N ALA A 225 11.69 -9.39 -19.18
CA ALA A 225 10.27 -9.05 -19.14
C ALA A 225 9.55 -9.97 -18.15
N GLY A 226 8.63 -9.39 -17.40
CA GLY A 226 7.76 -10.11 -16.48
C GLY A 226 6.33 -9.62 -16.60
N TRP A 227 5.40 -10.45 -16.21
CA TRP A 227 4.00 -10.11 -16.12
C TRP A 227 3.36 -10.79 -14.91
N GLY A 228 2.23 -10.25 -14.47
CA GLY A 228 1.45 -10.82 -13.39
C GLY A 228 -0.02 -10.55 -13.59
N VAL A 229 -0.84 -11.43 -13.04
CA VAL A 229 -2.29 -11.28 -12.95
C VAL A 229 -2.69 -11.48 -11.49
N PHE A 230 -3.62 -10.66 -11.05
CA PHE A 230 -4.13 -10.66 -9.69
C PHE A 230 -5.65 -10.55 -9.74
N ALA A 231 -6.33 -11.34 -8.93
CA ALA A 231 -7.76 -11.23 -8.72
C ALA A 231 -8.05 -11.12 -7.23
N ALA A 232 -8.91 -10.19 -6.85
CA ALA A 232 -9.30 -9.98 -5.48
C ALA A 232 -10.79 -9.64 -5.36
N SER A 233 -11.36 -9.93 -4.21
CA SER A 233 -12.75 -9.61 -3.93
C SER A 233 -12.99 -9.28 -2.46
N THR A 234 -13.98 -8.44 -2.22
CA THR A 234 -14.61 -8.29 -0.92
C THR A 234 -16.07 -8.68 -1.04
N PHE A 235 -16.50 -9.57 -0.20
CA PHE A 235 -17.86 -10.11 -0.24
C PHE A 235 -18.53 -9.97 1.13
N ASN A 236 -19.44 -9.02 1.26
CA ASN A 236 -20.20 -8.81 2.48
C ASN A 236 -21.51 -9.57 2.41
N VAL A 237 -21.60 -10.68 3.13
CA VAL A 237 -22.81 -11.53 3.18
C VAL A 237 -23.84 -10.95 4.14
N THR A 238 -23.35 -10.49 5.30
CA THR A 238 -24.18 -9.80 6.32
C THR A 238 -23.40 -8.63 6.90
N SER A 239 -24.03 -7.83 7.75
CA SER A 239 -23.36 -6.76 8.49
C SER A 239 -22.24 -7.26 9.43
N LYS A 240 -22.17 -8.56 9.70
CA LYS A 240 -21.19 -9.18 10.61
C LYS A 240 -20.27 -10.20 9.93
N LEU A 241 -20.59 -10.64 8.70
CA LEU A 241 -19.84 -11.66 7.98
C LEU A 241 -19.34 -11.12 6.66
N ASN A 242 -18.02 -11.00 6.55
CA ASN A 242 -17.32 -10.50 5.38
C ASN A 242 -16.25 -11.51 4.96
N PHE A 243 -16.14 -11.74 3.66
CA PHE A 243 -15.05 -12.49 3.05
C PHE A 243 -14.14 -11.55 2.29
N TYR A 244 -12.85 -11.81 2.37
CA TYR A 244 -11.78 -11.10 1.68
C TYR A 244 -10.90 -12.12 0.96
N GLY A 245 -10.49 -11.86 -0.26
CA GLY A 245 -9.64 -12.74 -1.06
C GLY A 245 -9.26 -12.17 -2.41
#